data_e7c53e309e13628c228fdaf7cc1b3272
#
_entry.id   e7c53e309e13628c228fdaf7cc1b3272
#
_cell.length_a   1.000
_cell.length_b   1.000
_cell.length_c   1.000
_cell.angle_alpha   90.00
_cell.angle_beta   90.00
_cell.angle_gamma   90.00
#
_symmetry.space_group_name_H-M   'P 1'
#
loop_
_entity.id
_entity.type
_entity.pdbx_description
1 polymer ?
#
loop_
_entity_poly.entity_id
_entity_poly.type
_entity_poly.pdbx_seq_one_letter_code
_entity_poly.pdbx_strand_id
1 'polypeptide(L)'
;LPGECNNNGSNVGINSTPVINVASRTLYVIAYVYNSANNSEEFMLHALNLTTLADKVTPVVVSATHTLSDGKTEYNFTAGSSRQRPALLEANGNIYAGFGSFCDINANLSRGWMLAWNATTLAPITQKHLNNQVLAANSPNDFFLTSIWMSGYGPSSEGSGNVFFVTGNSDPSGTTYDKTNAVNLSESVIEISSTLNRIVSYFSPTDSGADVAELDQNDEDFGSGGVMLLPKQPGSDPNLAVAAGKAGIMYLMKTGNLGGENSSKVVGEYSVGNCWCGPSFFTGSDGVGRVVSSGGSNINVWKVQTSPSTALVADPEFTSPSISTGQDPGFFTTVSSNGTTAGSAIIWVVGRPFNSTYDVTLYAFNAASGAQLYSGTAGTWPNTGGNANIVPMVANGKVYVASYRMLSVFGVAGTGNALISASQVVRLAAPAQPAASPHQISGFVREISGTRVVIQARDGKQITVDLTETISHHAAVQAGVGDPVLARGNYDQDGVLQATSFLHAKPQPVLWGPDR
;
A
#
# COMPACT_ATOMS: atom_id res chain seq x y z
N LEU A 1 3.63 16.06 9.65
CA LEU A 1 3.06 15.19 8.62
C LEU A 1 2.62 16.03 7.45
N PRO A 2 2.80 15.57 6.20
CA PRO A 2 2.29 16.27 5.04
C PRO A 2 0.80 16.51 5.23
N GLY A 3 0.37 17.76 5.04
CA GLY A 3 -0.94 18.23 5.45
C GLY A 3 -2.09 17.40 4.92
N GLU A 4 -3.16 17.36 5.64
CA GLU A 4 -4.49 16.87 5.25
C GLU A 4 -4.65 15.38 4.92
N CYS A 5 -3.57 14.57 4.85
CA CYS A 5 -3.67 13.14 4.60
C CYS A 5 -4.18 12.39 5.84
N ASN A 6 -5.42 11.97 5.83
CA ASN A 6 -6.06 11.22 6.91
C ASN A 6 -5.73 9.71 6.89
N ASN A 7 -5.01 9.24 5.87
CA ASN A 7 -4.63 7.82 5.71
C ASN A 7 -3.53 7.37 6.66
N ASN A 8 -2.91 8.28 7.39
CA ASN A 8 -1.86 7.99 8.34
C ASN A 8 -2.34 8.29 9.76
N GLY A 9 -1.87 7.51 10.71
CA GLY A 9 -1.97 7.91 12.11
C GLY A 9 -1.08 9.12 12.40
N SER A 10 -0.88 9.42 13.68
CA SER A 10 -0.02 10.54 14.13
C SER A 10 1.46 10.39 13.76
N ASN A 11 1.89 9.21 13.34
CA ASN A 11 3.27 8.88 12.96
C ASN A 11 3.26 8.08 11.66
N VAL A 12 4.28 8.26 10.82
CA VAL A 12 4.50 7.47 9.60
C VAL A 12 5.38 6.25 9.91
N GLY A 13 6.58 6.46 10.43
CA GLY A 13 7.49 5.40 10.83
C GLY A 13 7.89 4.46 9.69
N ILE A 14 7.62 3.17 9.84
CA ILE A 14 7.89 2.13 8.84
C ILE A 14 6.55 1.67 8.27
N ASN A 15 6.23 2.04 7.04
CA ASN A 15 4.98 1.65 6.38
C ASN A 15 5.13 0.42 5.49
N SER A 16 6.31 0.16 4.97
CA SER A 16 6.57 -0.96 4.07
C SER A 16 7.01 -2.23 4.79
N THR A 17 6.87 -3.35 4.10
CA THR A 17 7.43 -4.62 4.57
C THR A 17 8.94 -4.65 4.31
N PRO A 18 9.77 -4.90 5.34
CA PRO A 18 11.20 -5.10 5.19
C PRO A 18 11.53 -6.36 4.39
N VAL A 19 12.75 -6.44 3.85
CA VAL A 19 13.28 -7.67 3.24
C VAL A 19 14.46 -8.23 4.04
N ILE A 20 14.53 -9.55 4.14
CA ILE A 20 15.58 -10.25 4.89
C ILE A 20 16.44 -11.08 3.95
N ASN A 21 17.74 -10.79 3.92
CA ASN A 21 18.73 -11.68 3.35
C ASN A 21 19.23 -12.65 4.44
N VAL A 22 18.78 -13.88 4.35
CA VAL A 22 19.13 -14.92 5.34
C VAL A 22 20.62 -15.27 5.29
N ALA A 23 21.22 -15.33 4.10
CA ALA A 23 22.61 -15.70 3.92
C ALA A 23 23.57 -14.68 4.55
N SER A 24 23.31 -13.39 4.32
CA SER A 24 24.08 -12.31 4.93
C SER A 24 23.60 -11.92 6.33
N ARG A 25 22.49 -12.49 6.80
CA ARG A 25 21.82 -12.14 8.07
C ARG A 25 21.55 -10.63 8.17
N THR A 26 20.98 -10.06 7.12
CA THR A 26 20.71 -8.64 7.02
C THR A 26 19.20 -8.40 6.85
N LEU A 27 18.66 -7.48 7.63
CA LEU A 27 17.32 -6.94 7.49
C LEU A 27 17.44 -5.55 6.84
N TYR A 28 16.83 -5.36 5.68
CA TYR A 28 16.74 -4.04 5.05
C TYR A 28 15.38 -3.42 5.36
N VAL A 29 15.39 -2.16 5.76
CA VAL A 29 14.18 -1.43 6.13
C VAL A 29 14.32 0.05 5.77
N ILE A 30 13.23 0.66 5.33
CA ILE A 30 13.13 2.12 5.15
C ILE A 30 12.25 2.69 6.24
N ALA A 31 12.77 3.66 6.98
CA ALA A 31 12.07 4.36 8.03
C ALA A 31 11.87 5.84 7.66
N TYR A 32 10.67 6.37 7.90
CA TYR A 32 10.39 7.79 7.83
C TYR A 32 10.75 8.43 9.16
N VAL A 33 11.65 9.39 9.12
CA VAL A 33 12.21 10.04 10.30
C VAL A 33 12.09 11.56 10.16
N TYR A 34 12.10 12.25 11.30
CA TYR A 34 12.20 13.70 11.35
C TYR A 34 13.60 14.09 11.79
N ASN A 35 14.31 14.80 10.94
CA ASN A 35 15.65 15.31 11.24
C ASN A 35 15.54 16.70 11.87
N SER A 36 15.72 16.79 13.20
CA SER A 36 15.61 18.05 13.93
C SER A 36 16.75 19.03 13.63
N ALA A 37 17.87 18.57 13.07
CA ALA A 37 19.01 19.44 12.78
C ALA A 37 18.74 20.35 11.58
N ASN A 38 17.99 19.90 10.60
CA ASN A 38 17.62 20.66 9.40
C ASN A 38 16.10 20.91 9.29
N ASN A 39 15.32 20.48 10.29
CA ASN A 39 13.87 20.65 10.38
C ASN A 39 13.14 20.07 9.17
N SER A 40 13.53 18.86 8.75
CA SER A 40 12.97 18.20 7.58
C SER A 40 12.62 16.74 7.84
N GLU A 41 11.71 16.24 7.04
CA GLU A 41 11.37 14.83 6.94
C GLU A 41 12.37 14.12 6.02
N GLU A 42 12.73 12.90 6.38
CA GLU A 42 13.64 12.06 5.61
C GLU A 42 13.17 10.61 5.61
N PHE A 43 13.43 9.89 4.51
CA PHE A 43 13.43 8.44 4.51
C PHE A 43 14.86 7.94 4.68
N MET A 44 15.07 7.03 5.63
CA MET A 44 16.36 6.41 5.92
C MET A 44 16.32 4.95 5.55
N LEU A 45 17.20 4.51 4.66
CA LEU A 45 17.42 3.09 4.36
C LEU A 45 18.49 2.53 5.28
N HIS A 46 18.14 1.47 6.00
CA HIS A 46 19.01 0.74 6.94
C HIS A 46 19.30 -0.67 6.44
N ALA A 47 20.50 -1.16 6.72
CA ALA A 47 20.90 -2.56 6.61
C ALA A 47 21.28 -3.07 8.01
N LEU A 48 20.34 -3.71 8.69
CA LEU A 48 20.47 -4.09 10.08
C LEU A 48 20.97 -5.51 10.23
N ASN A 49 21.81 -5.75 11.22
CA ASN A 49 22.16 -7.09 11.65
C ASN A 49 20.92 -7.78 12.23
N LEU A 50 20.56 -8.95 11.69
CA LEU A 50 19.33 -9.65 12.05
C LEU A 50 19.26 -10.09 13.53
N THR A 51 20.40 -10.16 14.23
CA THR A 51 20.46 -10.56 15.65
C THR A 51 20.46 -9.36 16.60
N THR A 52 21.20 -8.30 16.26
CA THR A 52 21.43 -7.16 17.16
C THR A 52 20.60 -5.95 16.80
N LEU A 53 20.03 -5.93 15.59
CA LEU A 53 19.35 -4.77 14.98
C LEU A 53 20.24 -3.52 14.86
N ALA A 54 21.55 -3.67 15.01
CA ALA A 54 22.50 -2.59 14.75
C ALA A 54 22.75 -2.45 13.25
N ASP A 55 22.99 -1.23 12.79
CA ASP A 55 23.39 -0.97 11.40
C ASP A 55 24.71 -1.68 11.06
N LYS A 56 24.73 -2.39 9.96
CA LYS A 56 25.93 -3.07 9.42
C LYS A 56 26.81 -2.11 8.62
N VAL A 57 26.17 -1.13 7.99
CA VAL A 57 26.80 -0.03 7.25
C VAL A 57 26.05 1.26 7.58
N THR A 58 26.66 2.41 7.35
CA THR A 58 26.03 3.70 7.60
C THR A 58 24.69 3.79 6.85
N PRO A 59 23.58 4.09 7.52
CA PRO A 59 22.30 4.32 6.85
C PRO A 59 22.38 5.45 5.83
N VAL A 60 21.56 5.41 4.80
CA VAL A 60 21.55 6.42 3.76
C VAL A 60 20.20 7.13 3.69
N VAL A 61 20.24 8.44 3.51
CA VAL A 61 19.05 9.24 3.21
C VAL A 61 18.61 8.96 1.79
N VAL A 62 17.33 8.66 1.60
CA VAL A 62 16.75 8.48 0.27
C VAL A 62 16.70 9.82 -0.44
N SER A 63 17.32 9.90 -1.58
CA SER A 63 17.31 11.08 -2.45
C SER A 63 17.37 10.67 -3.91
N ALA A 64 16.73 11.45 -4.78
CA ALA A 64 16.76 11.24 -6.22
C ALA A 64 16.49 12.55 -6.93
N THR A 65 17.05 12.68 -8.13
CA THR A 65 16.76 13.76 -9.09
C THR A 65 16.60 13.14 -10.46
N HIS A 66 15.61 13.60 -11.22
CA HIS A 66 15.35 13.17 -12.59
C HIS A 66 14.96 14.37 -13.45
N THR A 67 15.46 14.42 -14.67
CA THR A 67 15.10 15.46 -15.64
C THR A 67 13.78 15.05 -16.31
N LEU A 68 12.82 15.97 -16.40
CA LEU A 68 11.54 15.75 -17.08
C LEU A 68 11.71 15.64 -18.60
N SER A 69 10.63 15.34 -19.30
CA SER A 69 10.61 15.07 -20.75
C SER A 69 11.04 16.26 -21.63
N ASP A 70 11.10 17.47 -21.10
CA ASP A 70 11.64 18.64 -21.80
C ASP A 70 13.17 18.68 -21.87
N GLY A 71 13.85 17.77 -21.18
CA GLY A 71 15.30 17.70 -21.11
C GLY A 71 15.98 18.82 -20.30
N LYS A 72 15.23 19.57 -19.50
CA LYS A 72 15.72 20.75 -18.76
C LYS A 72 15.21 20.84 -17.33
N THR A 73 13.93 20.60 -17.12
CA THR A 73 13.29 20.73 -15.81
C THR A 73 13.68 19.56 -14.93
N GLU A 74 14.23 19.83 -13.76
CA GLU A 74 14.58 18.81 -12.78
C GLU A 74 13.47 18.62 -11.76
N TYR A 75 13.15 17.38 -11.47
CA TYR A 75 12.27 16.97 -10.39
C TYR A 75 13.08 16.25 -9.32
N ASN A 76 12.95 16.71 -8.07
CA ASN A 76 13.66 16.15 -6.93
C ASN A 76 12.71 15.32 -6.06
N PHE A 77 13.20 14.20 -5.54
CA PHE A 77 12.50 13.43 -4.53
C PHE A 77 12.29 14.27 -3.27
N THR A 78 11.07 14.27 -2.75
CA THR A 78 10.71 15.00 -1.54
C THR A 78 10.04 14.05 -0.54
N ALA A 79 10.67 13.80 0.60
CA ALA A 79 10.11 12.93 1.64
C ALA A 79 8.80 13.46 2.22
N GLY A 80 8.62 14.78 2.28
CA GLY A 80 7.40 15.43 2.77
C GLY A 80 6.16 15.19 1.89
N SER A 81 6.31 14.85 0.61
CA SER A 81 5.19 14.56 -0.29
C SER A 81 5.15 13.10 -0.75
N SER A 82 6.19 12.32 -0.49
CA SER A 82 6.31 10.94 -0.96
C SER A 82 6.06 9.95 0.17
N ARG A 83 5.48 8.80 -0.16
CA ARG A 83 5.22 7.69 0.77
C ARG A 83 5.88 6.41 0.28
N GLN A 84 6.60 5.73 1.15
CA GLN A 84 7.16 4.41 0.89
C GLN A 84 6.22 3.36 1.50
N ARG A 85 5.36 2.75 0.67
CA ARG A 85 4.35 1.77 1.10
C ARG A 85 4.61 0.35 0.55
N PRO A 86 5.06 0.18 -0.71
CA PRO A 86 5.40 -1.13 -1.25
C PRO A 86 6.49 -1.83 -0.43
N ALA A 87 6.41 -3.15 -0.30
CA ALA A 87 7.47 -3.94 0.29
C ALA A 87 8.79 -3.74 -0.46
N LEU A 88 9.91 -3.89 0.23
CA LEU A 88 11.24 -3.88 -0.38
C LEU A 88 11.48 -5.18 -1.14
N LEU A 89 12.20 -5.08 -2.26
CA LEU A 89 12.70 -6.23 -3.00
C LEU A 89 14.22 -6.28 -2.91
N GLU A 90 14.79 -7.40 -2.49
CA GLU A 90 16.21 -7.71 -2.70
C GLU A 90 16.37 -8.62 -3.91
N ALA A 91 17.01 -8.12 -4.96
CA ALA A 91 17.31 -8.87 -6.17
C ALA A 91 18.55 -8.28 -6.84
N ASN A 92 19.24 -9.07 -7.66
CA ASN A 92 20.38 -8.59 -8.48
C ASN A 92 21.50 -7.90 -7.66
N GLY A 93 21.64 -8.22 -6.38
CA GLY A 93 22.60 -7.56 -5.47
C GLY A 93 22.18 -6.14 -5.07
N ASN A 94 20.93 -5.75 -5.31
CA ASN A 94 20.37 -4.44 -4.99
C ASN A 94 19.11 -4.57 -4.12
N ILE A 95 18.77 -3.48 -3.42
CA ILE A 95 17.50 -3.26 -2.75
C ILE A 95 16.70 -2.27 -3.59
N TYR A 96 15.48 -2.66 -3.97
CA TYR A 96 14.55 -1.83 -4.73
C TYR A 96 13.41 -1.35 -3.83
N ALA A 97 12.99 -0.10 -4.02
CA ALA A 97 11.87 0.50 -3.31
C ALA A 97 11.02 1.38 -4.22
N GLY A 98 9.72 1.15 -4.18
CA GLY A 98 8.71 1.99 -4.83
C GLY A 98 8.22 3.11 -3.90
N PHE A 99 7.91 4.27 -4.46
CA PHE A 99 7.33 5.41 -3.75
C PHE A 99 6.12 5.95 -4.50
N GLY A 100 5.13 6.41 -3.74
CA GLY A 100 3.96 7.12 -4.24
C GLY A 100 3.73 8.42 -3.46
N SER A 101 2.54 8.99 -3.58
CA SER A 101 2.12 10.15 -2.79
C SER A 101 1.69 9.74 -1.36
N PHE A 102 1.53 10.71 -0.47
CA PHE A 102 0.92 10.45 0.83
C PHE A 102 -0.58 10.21 0.73
N CYS A 103 -1.25 10.97 -0.09
CA CYS A 103 -2.65 10.83 -0.45
C CYS A 103 -2.83 11.35 -1.87
N ASP A 104 -3.89 10.93 -2.52
CA ASP A 104 -4.29 11.37 -3.86
C ASP A 104 -5.06 12.69 -3.76
N ILE A 105 -4.38 13.73 -3.32
CA ILE A 105 -4.92 15.09 -3.19
C ILE A 105 -3.89 16.13 -3.67
N ASN A 106 -4.37 17.26 -4.12
CA ASN A 106 -3.58 18.35 -4.69
C ASN A 106 -2.47 18.88 -3.77
N ALA A 107 -2.61 18.72 -2.45
CA ALA A 107 -1.56 19.12 -1.50
C ALA A 107 -0.32 18.20 -1.50
N ASN A 108 -0.39 17.05 -2.14
CA ASN A 108 0.69 16.05 -2.15
C ASN A 108 1.45 16.02 -3.48
N LEU A 109 1.87 17.16 -3.96
CA LEU A 109 2.64 17.35 -5.17
C LEU A 109 3.79 16.35 -5.29
N SER A 110 3.52 15.19 -5.87
CA SER A 110 4.46 14.08 -5.92
C SER A 110 4.38 13.32 -7.24
N ARG A 111 5.46 12.69 -7.61
CA ARG A 111 5.55 11.74 -8.72
C ARG A 111 6.08 10.41 -8.20
N GLY A 112 5.56 9.31 -8.71
CA GLY A 112 5.99 7.97 -8.30
C GLY A 112 7.43 7.66 -8.74
N TRP A 113 8.19 7.03 -7.84
CA TRP A 113 9.57 6.64 -8.06
C TRP A 113 9.79 5.15 -7.90
N MET A 114 10.66 4.56 -8.72
CA MET A 114 11.34 3.32 -8.42
C MET A 114 12.84 3.62 -8.24
N LEU A 115 13.35 3.34 -7.04
CA LEU A 115 14.74 3.59 -6.65
C LEU A 115 15.43 2.29 -6.26
N ALA A 116 16.76 2.26 -6.34
CA ALA A 116 17.52 1.10 -5.89
C ALA A 116 18.89 1.46 -5.32
N TRP A 117 19.40 0.61 -4.44
CA TRP A 117 20.70 0.73 -3.77
C TRP A 117 21.42 -0.61 -3.76
N ASN A 118 22.74 -0.59 -3.84
CA ASN A 118 23.54 -1.79 -3.67
C ASN A 118 23.30 -2.41 -2.28
N ALA A 119 22.96 -3.69 -2.23
CA ALA A 119 22.60 -4.36 -0.99
C ALA A 119 23.74 -4.44 0.04
N THR A 120 25.01 -4.39 -0.40
CA THR A 120 26.17 -4.49 0.50
C THR A 120 26.58 -3.14 1.07
N THR A 121 26.56 -2.09 0.25
CA THR A 121 27.12 -0.78 0.60
C THR A 121 26.05 0.29 0.87
N LEU A 122 24.82 0.05 0.50
CA LEU A 122 23.71 1.01 0.43
C LEU A 122 23.99 2.21 -0.50
N ALA A 123 25.03 2.15 -1.32
CA ALA A 123 25.24 3.17 -2.35
C ALA A 123 24.08 3.15 -3.36
N PRO A 124 23.47 4.30 -3.67
CA PRO A 124 22.42 4.35 -4.69
C PRO A 124 22.98 3.92 -6.04
N ILE A 125 22.20 3.15 -6.82
CA ILE A 125 22.58 2.87 -8.22
C ILE A 125 22.44 4.14 -9.04
N THR A 126 23.17 4.19 -10.17
CA THR A 126 23.27 5.41 -11.00
C THR A 126 21.90 5.84 -11.54
N GLN A 127 21.14 4.88 -12.05
CA GLN A 127 19.86 5.16 -12.67
C GLN A 127 18.73 5.16 -11.63
N LYS A 128 17.76 6.01 -11.86
CA LYS A 128 16.54 6.15 -11.07
C LYS A 128 15.37 6.22 -12.03
N HIS A 129 14.26 5.56 -11.72
CA HIS A 129 13.11 5.59 -12.60
C HIS A 129 12.02 6.48 -12.00
N LEU A 130 11.62 7.49 -12.73
CA LEU A 130 10.47 8.34 -12.46
C LEU A 130 9.33 7.89 -13.38
N ASN A 131 8.22 7.47 -12.79
CA ASN A 131 7.11 6.86 -13.53
C ASN A 131 6.39 7.86 -14.46
N ASN A 132 6.34 9.13 -14.05
CA ASN A 132 5.77 10.20 -14.86
C ASN A 132 6.80 11.32 -15.05
N GLN A 133 7.18 11.55 -16.29
CA GLN A 133 8.15 12.57 -16.69
C GLN A 133 7.52 13.68 -17.53
N VAL A 134 6.20 13.68 -17.64
CA VAL A 134 5.48 14.68 -18.46
C VAL A 134 5.72 16.07 -17.89
N LEU A 135 6.04 17.02 -18.78
CA LEU A 135 6.08 18.42 -18.44
C LEU A 135 4.65 18.99 -18.51
N ALA A 136 4.09 19.33 -17.36
CA ALA A 136 2.77 19.93 -17.26
C ALA A 136 2.87 21.40 -16.83
N ALA A 137 1.72 22.09 -16.72
CA ALA A 137 1.67 23.54 -16.52
C ALA A 137 2.35 24.01 -15.21
N ASN A 138 2.36 23.18 -14.19
CA ASN A 138 2.93 23.47 -12.86
C ASN A 138 4.25 22.75 -12.62
N SER A 139 4.88 22.18 -13.67
CA SER A 139 6.13 21.44 -13.49
C SER A 139 7.21 22.28 -12.78
N PRO A 140 8.03 21.65 -11.91
CA PRO A 140 8.07 20.19 -11.67
C PRO A 140 7.03 19.71 -10.65
N ASN A 141 6.32 20.58 -9.98
CA ASN A 141 5.45 20.30 -8.84
C ASN A 141 3.98 20.24 -9.27
N ASP A 142 3.69 19.38 -10.21
CA ASP A 142 2.32 19.01 -10.52
C ASP A 142 1.74 18.12 -9.42
N PHE A 143 0.42 17.90 -9.44
CA PHE A 143 -0.31 17.08 -8.49
C PHE A 143 0.33 15.70 -8.26
N PHE A 144 -0.36 14.80 -7.60
CA PHE A 144 0.15 13.42 -7.51
C PHE A 144 0.10 12.75 -8.89
N LEU A 145 1.19 12.12 -9.28
CA LEU A 145 1.32 11.48 -10.59
C LEU A 145 1.94 10.10 -10.46
N THR A 146 1.19 9.09 -10.91
CA THR A 146 1.69 7.74 -11.17
C THR A 146 2.37 7.11 -9.96
N SER A 147 1.67 7.08 -8.84
CA SER A 147 2.15 6.51 -7.56
C SER A 147 2.38 5.01 -7.64
N ILE A 148 3.33 4.49 -6.85
CA ILE A 148 3.48 3.05 -6.61
C ILE A 148 2.86 2.73 -5.25
N TRP A 149 1.65 2.19 -5.24
CA TRP A 149 0.91 1.88 -4.02
C TRP A 149 1.18 0.49 -3.50
N MET A 150 0.96 -0.53 -4.30
CA MET A 150 1.19 -1.97 -4.08
C MET A 150 0.96 -2.41 -2.63
N SER A 151 -0.21 -2.12 -2.09
CA SER A 151 -0.57 -2.33 -0.68
C SER A 151 -0.41 -3.80 -0.27
N GLY A 152 0.40 -4.05 0.78
CA GLY A 152 0.70 -5.42 1.22
C GLY A 152 1.52 -6.27 0.26
N TYR A 153 1.99 -5.69 -0.84
CA TYR A 153 2.83 -6.29 -1.88
C TYR A 153 4.09 -5.46 -2.11
N GLY A 154 4.99 -5.93 -2.96
CA GLY A 154 6.20 -5.23 -3.39
C GLY A 154 6.58 -5.58 -4.82
N PRO A 155 7.63 -4.95 -5.37
CA PRO A 155 8.18 -5.32 -6.64
C PRO A 155 8.58 -6.81 -6.67
N SER A 156 8.51 -7.41 -7.85
CA SER A 156 8.93 -8.79 -8.10
C SER A 156 10.11 -8.82 -9.06
N SER A 157 10.90 -9.89 -9.06
CA SER A 157 11.99 -10.08 -10.02
C SER A 157 12.00 -11.50 -10.56
N GLU A 158 12.39 -11.65 -11.82
CA GLU A 158 12.52 -12.93 -12.49
C GLU A 158 13.99 -13.34 -12.71
N GLY A 159 14.20 -14.54 -13.25
CA GLY A 159 15.55 -15.06 -13.51
C GLY A 159 16.37 -14.26 -14.54
N SER A 160 15.75 -13.43 -15.38
CA SER A 160 16.44 -12.47 -16.26
C SER A 160 17.01 -11.27 -15.52
N GLY A 161 16.58 -11.04 -14.28
CA GLY A 161 16.96 -9.91 -13.47
C GLY A 161 16.05 -8.69 -13.63
N ASN A 162 15.07 -8.71 -14.53
CA ASN A 162 14.11 -7.62 -14.65
C ASN A 162 13.27 -7.50 -13.38
N VAL A 163 12.83 -6.26 -13.11
CA VAL A 163 12.00 -5.91 -11.94
C VAL A 163 10.61 -5.53 -12.43
N PHE A 164 9.59 -6.01 -11.73
CA PHE A 164 8.18 -5.78 -12.05
C PHE A 164 7.51 -5.05 -10.92
N PHE A 165 6.67 -4.08 -11.25
CA PHE A 165 5.83 -3.34 -10.31
C PHE A 165 4.58 -2.81 -11.00
N VAL A 166 3.64 -2.31 -10.22
CA VAL A 166 2.39 -1.72 -10.74
C VAL A 166 2.28 -0.29 -10.25
N THR A 167 1.87 0.60 -11.15
CA THR A 167 1.56 2.00 -10.85
C THR A 167 0.06 2.19 -10.74
N GLY A 168 -0.35 3.14 -9.94
CA GLY A 168 -1.73 3.58 -9.79
C GLY A 168 -1.98 4.90 -10.50
N ASN A 169 -3.05 5.56 -10.07
CA ASN A 169 -3.62 6.74 -10.68
C ASN A 169 -2.70 7.96 -10.70
N SER A 170 -3.10 8.90 -11.54
CA SER A 170 -2.66 10.30 -11.56
C SER A 170 -3.85 11.20 -11.28
N ASP A 171 -3.61 12.47 -10.94
CA ASP A 171 -4.67 13.45 -10.74
C ASP A 171 -5.54 13.59 -11.99
N PRO A 172 -6.85 13.33 -11.90
CA PRO A 172 -7.77 13.34 -13.04
C PRO A 172 -8.06 14.74 -13.59
N SER A 173 -7.63 15.79 -12.91
CA SER A 173 -7.87 17.17 -13.35
C SER A 173 -7.04 17.60 -14.55
N GLY A 174 -6.06 16.81 -14.97
CA GLY A 174 -5.14 17.10 -16.05
C GLY A 174 -5.26 16.15 -17.23
N THR A 175 -5.78 16.58 -18.35
CA THR A 175 -5.90 15.80 -19.59
C THR A 175 -4.57 15.27 -20.14
N THR A 176 -3.44 15.69 -19.59
CA THR A 176 -2.09 15.26 -19.99
C THR A 176 -1.71 13.89 -19.43
N TYR A 177 -2.48 13.37 -18.48
CA TYR A 177 -2.14 12.17 -17.70
C TYR A 177 -2.98 10.96 -18.08
N ASP A 178 -4.06 11.16 -18.85
CA ASP A 178 -5.05 10.14 -19.20
C ASP A 178 -4.53 9.07 -20.17
N LYS A 179 -3.27 9.12 -20.55
CA LYS A 179 -2.68 8.17 -21.51
C LYS A 179 -1.31 7.73 -21.06
N THR A 180 -1.14 6.44 -20.98
CA THR A 180 0.17 5.84 -20.79
C THR A 180 1.01 5.97 -22.06
N ASN A 181 2.28 6.26 -21.87
CA ASN A 181 3.29 6.27 -22.92
C ASN A 181 4.68 6.14 -22.28
N ALA A 182 5.76 6.18 -23.08
CA ALA A 182 7.13 6.00 -22.58
C ALA A 182 7.58 6.98 -21.48
N VAL A 183 6.87 8.10 -21.28
CA VAL A 183 7.20 9.13 -20.27
C VAL A 183 6.10 9.32 -19.22
N ASN A 184 4.97 8.60 -19.35
CA ASN A 184 3.90 8.52 -18.37
C ASN A 184 3.39 7.08 -18.30
N LEU A 185 3.65 6.38 -17.20
CA LEU A 185 3.30 4.98 -16.99
C LEU A 185 2.22 4.85 -15.91
N SER A 186 1.14 5.65 -16.04
CA SER A 186 -0.02 5.59 -15.16
C SER A 186 -0.76 4.26 -15.33
N GLU A 187 -1.36 3.75 -14.27
CA GLU A 187 -2.20 2.55 -14.27
C GLU A 187 -1.58 1.38 -15.04
N SER A 188 -0.33 1.07 -14.75
CA SER A 188 0.45 0.15 -15.57
C SER A 188 1.18 -0.92 -14.77
N VAL A 189 1.21 -2.14 -15.29
CA VAL A 189 2.23 -3.13 -14.94
C VAL A 189 3.48 -2.81 -15.73
N ILE A 190 4.60 -2.68 -15.06
CA ILE A 190 5.89 -2.29 -15.65
C ILE A 190 6.91 -3.39 -15.44
N GLU A 191 7.59 -3.77 -16.51
CA GLU A 191 8.80 -4.58 -16.52
C GLU A 191 9.98 -3.69 -16.87
N ILE A 192 10.90 -3.50 -15.93
CA ILE A 192 12.08 -2.65 -16.08
C ILE A 192 13.36 -3.45 -15.87
N SER A 193 14.44 -3.06 -16.55
CA SER A 193 15.75 -3.69 -16.33
C SER A 193 16.23 -3.53 -14.88
N SER A 194 17.07 -4.47 -14.42
CA SER A 194 17.64 -4.46 -13.06
C SER A 194 18.39 -3.17 -12.70
N THR A 195 18.89 -2.44 -13.67
CA THR A 195 19.58 -1.15 -13.51
C THR A 195 18.66 0.06 -13.62
N LEU A 196 17.35 -0.14 -13.76
CA LEU A 196 16.31 0.90 -13.90
C LEU A 196 16.49 1.85 -15.10
N ASN A 197 17.30 1.47 -16.08
CA ASN A 197 17.67 2.34 -17.21
C ASN A 197 16.81 2.13 -18.47
N ARG A 198 15.98 1.07 -18.50
CA ARG A 198 15.19 0.74 -19.69
C ARG A 198 13.91 0.00 -19.30
N ILE A 199 12.79 0.53 -19.74
CA ILE A 199 11.53 -0.22 -19.75
C ILE A 199 11.68 -1.37 -20.77
N VAL A 200 11.48 -2.58 -20.32
CA VAL A 200 11.52 -3.79 -21.16
C VAL A 200 10.17 -4.00 -21.82
N SER A 201 9.11 -3.91 -21.01
CA SER A 201 7.73 -4.03 -21.43
C SER A 201 6.81 -3.37 -20.40
N TYR A 202 5.60 -3.02 -20.80
CA TYR A 202 4.56 -2.57 -19.88
C TYR A 202 3.19 -3.03 -20.39
N PHE A 203 2.19 -2.93 -19.53
CA PHE A 203 0.78 -3.12 -19.87
C PHE A 203 -0.05 -2.07 -19.13
N SER A 204 -0.89 -1.38 -19.89
CA SER A 204 -1.94 -0.49 -19.38
C SER A 204 -3.28 -0.94 -19.96
N PRO A 205 -4.32 -1.08 -19.16
CA PRO A 205 -5.62 -1.54 -19.64
C PRO A 205 -6.27 -0.52 -20.59
N THR A 206 -7.07 -1.05 -21.53
CA THR A 206 -7.81 -0.26 -22.53
C THR A 206 -9.27 -0.70 -22.62
N ASP A 207 -9.76 -1.42 -21.62
CA ASP A 207 -11.13 -1.92 -21.58
C ASP A 207 -12.08 -0.78 -21.22
N SER A 208 -13.26 -0.77 -21.83
CA SER A 208 -14.32 0.20 -21.48
C SER A 208 -14.72 0.02 -20.01
N GLY A 209 -14.70 1.09 -19.23
CA GLY A 209 -14.95 1.08 -17.79
C GLY A 209 -13.72 0.77 -16.95
N ALA A 210 -12.55 0.54 -17.58
CA ALA A 210 -11.29 0.26 -16.87
C ALA A 210 -10.06 0.70 -17.67
N ASP A 211 -10.19 1.64 -18.58
CA ASP A 211 -9.04 2.27 -19.23
C ASP A 211 -8.33 3.28 -18.29
N VAL A 212 -7.15 3.72 -18.65
CA VAL A 212 -6.33 4.59 -17.80
C VAL A 212 -7.07 5.85 -17.36
N ALA A 213 -7.82 6.50 -18.26
CA ALA A 213 -8.54 7.73 -17.94
C ALA A 213 -9.71 7.47 -16.98
N GLU A 214 -10.44 6.37 -17.17
CA GLU A 214 -11.52 5.97 -16.28
C GLU A 214 -11.01 5.54 -14.91
N LEU A 215 -9.90 4.81 -14.84
CA LEU A 215 -9.25 4.42 -13.59
C LEU A 215 -8.78 5.66 -12.81
N ASP A 216 -8.09 6.60 -13.47
CA ASP A 216 -7.64 7.85 -12.87
C ASP A 216 -8.84 8.66 -12.34
N GLN A 217 -9.91 8.79 -13.12
CA GLN A 217 -11.08 9.59 -12.75
C GLN A 217 -11.88 9.01 -11.60
N ASN A 218 -11.94 7.68 -11.49
CA ASN A 218 -12.75 6.99 -10.49
C ASN A 218 -11.94 6.58 -9.24
N ASP A 219 -10.66 6.92 -9.15
CA ASP A 219 -9.75 6.45 -8.10
C ASP A 219 -9.71 4.90 -8.03
N GLU A 220 -9.69 4.26 -9.20
CA GLU A 220 -9.71 2.80 -9.32
C GLU A 220 -8.34 2.20 -9.62
N ASP A 221 -7.32 2.62 -8.83
CA ASP A 221 -5.92 2.20 -9.03
C ASP A 221 -5.75 0.73 -9.46
N PHE A 222 -5.14 0.52 -10.61
CA PHE A 222 -4.60 -0.79 -10.98
C PHE A 222 -3.46 -1.19 -10.02
N GLY A 223 -2.70 -0.21 -9.56
CA GLY A 223 -1.61 -0.37 -8.59
C GLY A 223 -2.03 -0.58 -7.13
N SER A 224 -3.31 -0.74 -6.82
CA SER A 224 -3.78 -1.00 -5.45
C SER A 224 -3.28 -2.32 -4.87
N GLY A 225 -3.10 -3.34 -5.72
CA GLY A 225 -2.46 -4.61 -5.43
C GLY A 225 -1.01 -4.64 -5.93
N GLY A 226 -0.56 -5.82 -6.35
CA GLY A 226 0.78 -6.01 -6.89
C GLY A 226 0.78 -6.93 -8.10
N VAL A 227 1.95 -7.11 -8.69
CA VAL A 227 2.18 -8.06 -9.76
C VAL A 227 2.88 -9.30 -9.23
N MET A 228 2.31 -10.47 -9.47
CA MET A 228 2.88 -11.77 -9.13
C MET A 228 3.43 -12.44 -10.39
N LEU A 229 4.70 -12.83 -10.33
CA LEU A 229 5.32 -13.68 -11.36
C LEU A 229 5.01 -15.13 -11.03
N LEU A 230 4.47 -15.87 -11.99
CA LEU A 230 4.24 -17.31 -11.82
C LEU A 230 5.58 -18.07 -11.95
N PRO A 231 5.78 -19.15 -11.19
CA PRO A 231 6.83 -20.10 -11.52
C PRO A 231 6.71 -20.55 -12.98
N LYS A 232 7.82 -20.97 -13.58
CA LYS A 232 7.80 -21.42 -14.98
C LYS A 232 6.71 -22.43 -15.24
N GLN A 233 5.86 -22.13 -16.22
CA GLN A 233 4.79 -23.00 -16.67
C GLN A 233 5.28 -23.88 -17.83
N PRO A 234 4.73 -25.11 -18.01
CA PRO A 234 4.97 -25.88 -19.22
C PRO A 234 4.32 -25.21 -20.43
N GLY A 235 4.72 -25.59 -21.66
CA GLY A 235 4.13 -25.11 -22.89
C GLY A 235 4.89 -23.97 -23.55
N SER A 236 4.19 -23.26 -24.45
CA SER A 236 4.79 -22.20 -25.29
C SER A 236 5.06 -20.91 -24.55
N ASP A 237 4.31 -20.65 -23.47
CA ASP A 237 4.38 -19.40 -22.70
C ASP A 237 4.80 -19.69 -21.24
N PRO A 238 6.10 -19.97 -21.00
CA PRO A 238 6.54 -20.43 -19.69
C PRO A 238 6.59 -19.34 -18.64
N ASN A 239 6.72 -18.08 -19.04
CA ASN A 239 6.93 -16.95 -18.13
C ASN A 239 5.68 -16.06 -18.13
N LEU A 240 4.94 -16.13 -17.04
CA LEU A 240 3.65 -15.46 -16.88
C LEU A 240 3.67 -14.55 -15.65
N ALA A 241 2.89 -13.49 -15.73
CA ALA A 241 2.59 -12.57 -14.63
C ALA A 241 1.07 -12.37 -14.49
N VAL A 242 0.61 -12.11 -13.27
CA VAL A 242 -0.77 -11.70 -13.00
C VAL A 242 -0.80 -10.45 -12.15
N ALA A 243 -1.73 -9.54 -12.42
CA ALA A 243 -2.01 -8.37 -11.62
C ALA A 243 -3.52 -8.08 -11.62
N ALA A 244 -4.03 -7.54 -10.52
CA ALA A 244 -5.42 -7.10 -10.38
C ALA A 244 -5.48 -5.81 -9.61
N GLY A 245 -6.46 -4.96 -9.90
CA GLY A 245 -6.66 -3.65 -9.29
C GLY A 245 -8.09 -3.39 -8.83
N LYS A 246 -8.37 -2.16 -8.45
CA LYS A 246 -9.66 -1.73 -7.90
C LYS A 246 -10.84 -1.96 -8.87
N ALA A 247 -10.63 -1.88 -10.20
CA ALA A 247 -11.67 -2.16 -11.20
C ALA A 247 -12.14 -3.64 -11.21
N GLY A 248 -11.48 -4.53 -10.47
CA GLY A 248 -11.92 -5.91 -10.29
C GLY A 248 -11.59 -6.85 -11.44
N ILE A 249 -10.71 -6.46 -12.35
CA ILE A 249 -10.20 -7.27 -13.44
C ILE A 249 -8.79 -7.76 -13.07
N MET A 250 -8.54 -9.05 -13.26
CA MET A 250 -7.22 -9.67 -13.15
C MET A 250 -6.71 -10.01 -14.55
N TYR A 251 -5.53 -9.52 -14.87
CA TYR A 251 -4.88 -9.73 -16.17
C TYR A 251 -3.80 -10.81 -16.05
N LEU A 252 -3.82 -11.78 -16.97
CA LEU A 252 -2.75 -12.75 -17.18
C LEU A 252 -1.90 -12.30 -18.36
N MET A 253 -0.62 -12.10 -18.16
CA MET A 253 0.31 -11.49 -19.10
C MET A 253 1.54 -12.37 -19.33
N LYS A 254 2.25 -12.17 -20.46
CA LYS A 254 3.58 -12.77 -20.72
C LYS A 254 4.67 -11.80 -20.32
N THR A 255 5.65 -12.24 -19.51
CA THR A 255 6.83 -11.39 -19.26
C THR A 255 7.62 -11.19 -20.55
N GLY A 256 8.30 -10.03 -20.68
CA GLY A 256 8.98 -9.62 -21.90
C GLY A 256 8.06 -9.04 -22.99
N ASN A 257 6.73 -9.26 -22.88
CA ASN A 257 5.72 -8.69 -23.77
C ASN A 257 4.37 -8.62 -23.04
N LEU A 258 4.25 -7.68 -22.12
CA LEU A 258 3.08 -7.54 -21.24
C LEU A 258 1.80 -7.13 -21.98
N GLY A 259 1.90 -6.47 -23.14
CA GLY A 259 0.74 -6.12 -23.98
C GLY A 259 0.74 -4.67 -24.48
N GLY A 260 1.49 -3.76 -23.84
CA GLY A 260 1.44 -2.33 -24.14
C GLY A 260 0.11 -1.71 -23.77
N GLU A 261 -0.35 -0.72 -24.50
CA GLU A 261 -1.67 -0.10 -24.34
C GLU A 261 -2.70 -0.89 -25.15
N ASN A 262 -2.91 -2.17 -24.80
CA ASN A 262 -3.86 -2.99 -25.55
C ASN A 262 -4.26 -4.26 -24.77
N SER A 263 -5.41 -4.23 -24.13
CA SER A 263 -5.96 -5.37 -23.38
C SER A 263 -6.14 -6.62 -24.25
N SER A 264 -6.40 -6.47 -25.56
CA SER A 264 -6.52 -7.63 -26.46
C SER A 264 -5.23 -8.42 -26.68
N LYS A 265 -4.08 -7.91 -26.22
CA LYS A 265 -2.77 -8.58 -26.31
C LYS A 265 -2.35 -9.33 -25.06
N VAL A 266 -3.07 -9.19 -23.97
CA VAL A 266 -2.82 -10.02 -22.79
C VAL A 266 -3.25 -11.46 -23.04
N VAL A 267 -2.78 -12.37 -22.22
CA VAL A 267 -3.14 -13.80 -22.34
C VAL A 267 -4.61 -14.04 -21.96
N GLY A 268 -5.11 -13.29 -21.00
CA GLY A 268 -6.50 -13.37 -20.57
C GLY A 268 -6.87 -12.36 -19.50
N GLU A 269 -8.17 -12.12 -19.38
CA GLU A 269 -8.81 -11.20 -18.43
C GLU A 269 -9.85 -11.97 -17.64
N TYR A 270 -9.89 -11.73 -16.32
CA TYR A 270 -10.72 -12.48 -15.39
C TYR A 270 -11.37 -11.54 -14.39
N SER A 271 -12.70 -11.57 -14.31
CA SER A 271 -13.42 -10.81 -13.28
C SER A 271 -13.21 -11.46 -11.92
N VAL A 272 -12.64 -10.71 -10.99
CA VAL A 272 -12.29 -11.19 -9.64
C VAL A 272 -12.93 -10.36 -8.52
N GLY A 273 -13.64 -9.27 -8.87
CA GLY A 273 -14.15 -8.28 -7.93
C GLY A 273 -13.08 -7.27 -7.53
N ASN A 274 -13.52 -6.12 -7.04
CA ASN A 274 -12.65 -5.00 -6.67
C ASN A 274 -11.53 -5.46 -5.71
N CYS A 275 -10.31 -5.07 -6.00
CA CYS A 275 -9.14 -5.69 -5.40
C CYS A 275 -8.16 -4.66 -4.83
N TRP A 276 -8.20 -4.43 -3.51
CA TRP A 276 -7.06 -3.99 -2.71
C TRP A 276 -6.34 -5.22 -2.17
N CYS A 277 -5.90 -6.06 -3.04
CA CYS A 277 -5.48 -7.41 -2.73
C CYS A 277 -4.23 -7.78 -3.54
N GLY A 278 -3.77 -9.01 -3.39
CA GLY A 278 -2.70 -9.54 -4.20
C GLY A 278 -2.93 -11.03 -4.47
N PRO A 279 -2.70 -11.50 -5.70
CA PRO A 279 -2.81 -12.90 -6.03
C PRO A 279 -1.74 -13.71 -5.31
N SER A 280 -2.00 -14.99 -5.06
CA SER A 280 -1.00 -15.96 -4.63
C SER A 280 -1.02 -17.20 -5.53
N PHE A 281 -0.02 -18.06 -5.38
CA PHE A 281 0.17 -19.21 -6.27
C PHE A 281 0.48 -20.49 -5.50
N PHE A 282 0.01 -21.62 -6.02
CA PHE A 282 0.48 -22.93 -5.59
C PHE A 282 0.44 -23.92 -6.76
N THR A 283 1.19 -25.02 -6.63
CA THR A 283 1.11 -26.15 -7.54
C THR A 283 0.26 -27.25 -6.91
N GLY A 284 -0.78 -27.69 -7.61
CA GLY A 284 -1.66 -28.75 -7.15
C GLY A 284 -1.01 -30.11 -7.19
N SER A 285 -1.70 -31.13 -6.64
CA SER A 285 -1.21 -32.53 -6.65
C SER A 285 -1.14 -33.16 -8.05
N ASP A 286 -1.79 -32.55 -9.02
CA ASP A 286 -1.69 -32.91 -10.44
C ASP A 286 -0.48 -32.28 -11.15
N GLY A 287 0.36 -31.54 -10.41
CA GLY A 287 1.53 -30.84 -10.96
C GLY A 287 1.18 -29.57 -11.72
N VAL A 288 -0.09 -29.13 -11.74
CA VAL A 288 -0.54 -27.94 -12.47
C VAL A 288 -0.62 -26.74 -11.54
N GLY A 289 -0.20 -25.58 -12.04
CA GLY A 289 -0.25 -24.31 -11.31
C GLY A 289 -1.68 -23.81 -11.06
N ARG A 290 -1.85 -23.10 -9.94
CA ARG A 290 -3.09 -22.39 -9.59
C ARG A 290 -2.77 -20.98 -9.16
N VAL A 291 -3.56 -20.04 -9.65
CA VAL A 291 -3.61 -18.67 -9.17
C VAL A 291 -4.76 -18.56 -8.18
N VAL A 292 -4.52 -17.94 -7.05
CA VAL A 292 -5.52 -17.60 -6.05
C VAL A 292 -5.78 -16.11 -6.16
N SER A 293 -6.99 -15.71 -6.50
CA SER A 293 -7.44 -14.32 -6.45
C SER A 293 -8.36 -14.10 -5.24
N SER A 294 -8.41 -12.87 -4.76
CA SER A 294 -9.11 -12.51 -3.53
C SER A 294 -9.79 -11.14 -3.62
N GLY A 295 -10.23 -10.77 -4.82
CA GLY A 295 -11.03 -9.57 -5.03
C GLY A 295 -12.47 -9.72 -4.48
N GLY A 296 -13.13 -8.60 -4.24
CA GLY A 296 -14.47 -8.58 -3.66
C GLY A 296 -14.51 -9.20 -2.25
N SER A 297 -15.38 -10.17 -2.07
CA SER A 297 -15.59 -10.86 -0.79
C SER A 297 -15.25 -12.35 -0.81
N ASN A 298 -14.68 -12.85 -1.90
CA ASN A 298 -14.45 -14.28 -2.09
C ASN A 298 -13.00 -14.58 -2.50
N ILE A 299 -12.54 -15.78 -2.17
CA ILE A 299 -11.34 -16.36 -2.74
C ILE A 299 -11.75 -17.20 -3.94
N ASN A 300 -11.07 -17.03 -5.07
CA ASN A 300 -11.24 -17.88 -6.25
C ASN A 300 -9.91 -18.58 -6.57
N VAL A 301 -9.97 -19.86 -6.89
CA VAL A 301 -8.81 -20.66 -7.29
C VAL A 301 -8.93 -20.99 -8.77
N TRP A 302 -7.99 -20.51 -9.56
CA TRP A 302 -7.97 -20.60 -11.02
C TRP A 302 -6.87 -21.55 -11.47
N LYS A 303 -7.20 -22.59 -12.19
CA LYS A 303 -6.22 -23.52 -12.75
C LYS A 303 -5.53 -22.91 -13.97
N VAL A 304 -4.20 -22.99 -14.02
CA VAL A 304 -3.43 -22.59 -15.19
C VAL A 304 -3.56 -23.64 -16.27
N GLN A 305 -4.06 -23.24 -17.44
CA GLN A 305 -4.09 -24.05 -18.64
C GLN A 305 -2.89 -23.66 -19.51
N THR A 306 -2.21 -24.64 -20.08
CA THR A 306 -1.05 -24.41 -20.97
C THR A 306 -1.22 -25.10 -22.33
N SER A 307 -2.32 -25.81 -22.54
CA SER A 307 -2.69 -26.48 -23.80
C SER A 307 -4.21 -26.52 -23.90
N PRO A 308 -4.82 -26.29 -25.10
CA PRO A 308 -4.18 -25.99 -26.39
C PRO A 308 -3.57 -24.57 -26.46
N SER A 309 -3.97 -23.67 -25.57
CA SER A 309 -3.47 -22.32 -25.43
C SER A 309 -3.24 -21.99 -23.96
N THR A 310 -2.37 -21.03 -23.67
CA THR A 310 -2.16 -20.52 -22.33
C THR A 310 -3.35 -19.68 -21.89
N ALA A 311 -3.90 -19.96 -20.70
CA ALA A 311 -5.02 -19.25 -20.09
C ALA A 311 -5.12 -19.61 -18.60
N LEU A 312 -6.00 -18.95 -17.85
CA LEU A 312 -6.64 -19.58 -16.69
C LEU A 312 -7.93 -20.24 -17.19
N VAL A 313 -8.32 -21.35 -16.60
CA VAL A 313 -9.60 -22.01 -16.91
C VAL A 313 -10.75 -21.01 -16.66
N ALA A 314 -11.76 -21.00 -17.53
CA ALA A 314 -12.79 -19.96 -17.55
C ALA A 314 -13.54 -19.79 -16.22
N ASP A 315 -13.79 -20.90 -15.52
CA ASP A 315 -14.42 -20.89 -14.19
C ASP A 315 -13.40 -21.28 -13.11
N PRO A 316 -13.43 -20.66 -11.94
CA PRO A 316 -12.57 -21.07 -10.85
C PRO A 316 -12.91 -22.50 -10.39
N GLU A 317 -11.88 -23.31 -10.09
CA GLU A 317 -12.08 -24.65 -9.52
C GLU A 317 -12.82 -24.60 -8.17
N PHE A 318 -12.71 -23.45 -7.49
CA PHE A 318 -13.31 -23.23 -6.19
C PHE A 318 -13.54 -21.73 -5.96
N THR A 319 -14.68 -21.41 -5.36
CA THR A 319 -15.00 -20.08 -4.82
C THR A 319 -15.36 -20.24 -3.33
N SER A 320 -14.73 -19.47 -2.45
CA SER A 320 -15.02 -19.54 -1.01
C SER A 320 -16.41 -18.98 -0.68
N PRO A 321 -16.97 -19.30 0.50
CA PRO A 321 -17.99 -18.46 1.12
C PRO A 321 -17.51 -17.02 1.23
N SER A 322 -18.47 -16.09 1.30
CA SER A 322 -18.16 -14.67 1.48
C SER A 322 -17.43 -14.42 2.80
N ILE A 323 -16.35 -13.67 2.74
CA ILE A 323 -15.55 -13.21 3.88
C ILE A 323 -15.77 -11.72 4.03
N SER A 324 -16.02 -11.25 5.25
CA SER A 324 -16.16 -9.82 5.51
C SER A 324 -14.83 -9.09 5.27
N THR A 325 -14.85 -8.12 4.37
CA THR A 325 -13.67 -7.34 4.02
C THR A 325 -13.50 -6.11 4.89
N GLY A 326 -14.60 -5.52 5.32
CA GLY A 326 -14.63 -4.35 6.17
C GLY A 326 -14.37 -3.04 5.44
N GLN A 327 -13.14 -2.62 5.31
CA GLN A 327 -12.80 -1.27 4.82
C GLN A 327 -12.79 -1.21 3.29
N ASP A 328 -11.99 -2.06 2.67
CA ASP A 328 -11.82 -2.10 1.21
C ASP A 328 -12.08 -3.52 0.72
N PRO A 329 -12.63 -3.71 -0.48
CA PRO A 329 -12.86 -5.03 -1.04
C PRO A 329 -11.55 -5.77 -1.32
N GLY A 330 -11.60 -7.09 -1.20
CA GLY A 330 -10.47 -7.97 -1.39
C GLY A 330 -9.64 -8.21 -0.12
N PHE A 331 -8.76 -9.18 -0.20
CA PHE A 331 -7.90 -9.59 0.93
C PHE A 331 -6.50 -9.93 0.46
N PHE A 332 -5.60 -10.13 1.43
CA PHE A 332 -4.29 -10.72 1.17
C PHE A 332 -4.31 -12.20 1.51
N THR A 333 -3.78 -13.02 0.61
CA THR A 333 -3.69 -14.46 0.77
C THR A 333 -2.23 -14.91 0.81
N THR A 334 -1.98 -15.98 1.55
CA THR A 334 -0.72 -16.73 1.49
C THR A 334 -1.04 -18.20 1.39
N VAL A 335 -0.32 -18.94 0.55
CA VAL A 335 -0.51 -20.38 0.45
C VAL A 335 0.68 -21.12 1.05
N SER A 336 0.40 -22.10 1.90
CA SER A 336 1.39 -23.07 2.37
C SER A 336 1.09 -24.44 1.79
N SER A 337 2.13 -25.18 1.38
CA SER A 337 1.98 -26.53 0.87
C SER A 337 3.22 -27.38 1.18
N ASN A 338 3.06 -28.69 1.13
CA ASN A 338 4.18 -29.64 1.09
C ASN A 338 4.40 -30.07 -0.38
N GLY A 339 4.87 -29.12 -1.21
CA GLY A 339 5.01 -29.31 -2.65
C GLY A 339 3.69 -29.73 -3.28
N THR A 340 3.69 -30.82 -4.04
CA THR A 340 2.52 -31.39 -4.73
C THR A 340 1.81 -32.48 -3.92
N THR A 341 2.12 -32.66 -2.64
CA THR A 341 1.43 -33.64 -1.79
C THR A 341 -0.06 -33.31 -1.72
N ALA A 342 -0.90 -34.27 -2.09
CA ALA A 342 -2.36 -34.08 -2.13
C ALA A 342 -2.91 -33.65 -0.76
N GLY A 343 -3.79 -32.65 -0.76
CA GLY A 343 -4.44 -32.12 0.43
C GLY A 343 -3.54 -31.27 1.35
N SER A 344 -2.26 -31.06 0.99
CA SER A 344 -1.34 -30.28 1.83
C SER A 344 -1.42 -28.77 1.62
N ALA A 345 -1.98 -28.31 0.50
CA ALA A 345 -2.08 -26.87 0.20
C ALA A 345 -3.21 -26.24 1.02
N ILE A 346 -2.87 -25.20 1.77
CA ILE A 346 -3.79 -24.40 2.60
C ILE A 346 -3.68 -22.94 2.19
N ILE A 347 -4.82 -22.33 1.89
CA ILE A 347 -4.92 -20.89 1.64
C ILE A 347 -5.24 -20.21 2.97
N TRP A 348 -4.38 -19.31 3.38
CA TRP A 348 -4.50 -18.48 4.57
C TRP A 348 -4.98 -17.09 4.18
N VAL A 349 -5.96 -16.57 4.89
CA VAL A 349 -6.61 -15.29 4.61
C VAL A 349 -6.84 -14.54 5.88
N VAL A 350 -6.68 -13.23 5.84
CA VAL A 350 -7.07 -12.34 6.94
C VAL A 350 -8.26 -11.50 6.51
N GLY A 351 -9.39 -11.69 7.19
CA GLY A 351 -10.54 -10.80 7.08
C GLY A 351 -10.26 -9.48 7.78
N ARG A 352 -10.49 -8.36 7.07
CA ARG A 352 -10.31 -7.01 7.61
C ARG A 352 -11.55 -6.60 8.43
N PRO A 353 -11.34 -5.85 9.52
CA PRO A 353 -12.43 -5.54 10.43
C PRO A 353 -13.42 -4.52 9.85
N PHE A 354 -14.70 -4.80 10.01
CA PHE A 354 -15.79 -3.86 9.78
C PHE A 354 -16.97 -4.11 10.72
N ASN A 355 -16.71 -4.55 11.91
CA ASN A 355 -17.75 -4.78 12.93
C ASN A 355 -17.51 -3.86 14.13
N SER A 356 -18.45 -3.84 15.05
CA SER A 356 -18.36 -3.02 16.27
C SER A 356 -17.21 -3.41 17.20
N THR A 357 -16.65 -4.61 17.04
CA THR A 357 -15.53 -5.13 17.84
C THR A 357 -14.18 -4.95 17.15
N TYR A 358 -14.18 -4.56 15.88
CA TYR A 358 -12.96 -4.39 15.07
C TYR A 358 -12.09 -5.64 15.00
N ASP A 359 -12.70 -6.83 15.01
CA ASP A 359 -12.00 -8.10 15.04
C ASP A 359 -11.31 -8.41 13.72
N VAL A 360 -10.02 -8.68 13.78
CA VAL A 360 -9.23 -9.27 12.67
C VAL A 360 -9.38 -10.78 12.78
N THR A 361 -9.83 -11.43 11.69
CA THR A 361 -10.08 -12.87 11.67
C THR A 361 -9.13 -13.56 10.69
N LEU A 362 -8.42 -14.58 11.16
CA LEU A 362 -7.67 -15.51 10.31
C LEU A 362 -8.60 -16.64 9.86
N TYR A 363 -8.59 -16.93 8.56
CA TYR A 363 -9.25 -18.09 7.95
C TYR A 363 -8.21 -19.00 7.31
N ALA A 364 -8.53 -20.29 7.26
CA ALA A 364 -7.78 -21.28 6.50
C ALA A 364 -8.74 -22.11 5.64
N PHE A 365 -8.37 -22.31 4.38
CA PHE A 365 -9.14 -23.15 3.45
C PHE A 365 -8.26 -24.23 2.85
N ASN A 366 -8.81 -25.42 2.69
CA ASN A 366 -8.18 -26.45 1.88
C ASN A 366 -8.17 -25.98 0.41
N ALA A 367 -7.01 -25.82 -0.17
CA ALA A 367 -6.88 -25.23 -1.50
C ALA A 367 -7.40 -26.13 -2.63
N ALA A 368 -7.59 -27.43 -2.40
CA ALA A 368 -8.10 -28.36 -3.39
C ALA A 368 -9.63 -28.53 -3.33
N SER A 369 -10.21 -28.49 -2.13
CA SER A 369 -11.65 -28.74 -1.93
C SER A 369 -12.46 -27.48 -1.61
N GLY A 370 -11.79 -26.38 -1.26
CA GLY A 370 -12.43 -25.16 -0.79
C GLY A 370 -13.02 -25.26 0.62
N ALA A 371 -12.88 -26.38 1.29
CA ALA A 371 -13.41 -26.55 2.65
C ALA A 371 -12.69 -25.60 3.62
N GLN A 372 -13.46 -24.86 4.41
CA GLN A 372 -12.91 -24.07 5.51
C GLN A 372 -12.38 -25.00 6.60
N LEU A 373 -11.10 -24.88 6.89
CA LEU A 373 -10.40 -25.68 7.91
C LEU A 373 -10.37 -24.98 9.26
N TYR A 374 -10.35 -23.66 9.25
CA TYR A 374 -10.22 -22.85 10.45
C TYR A 374 -10.80 -21.44 10.25
N SER A 375 -11.32 -20.86 11.33
CA SER A 375 -11.50 -19.43 11.49
C SER A 375 -11.33 -19.06 12.97
N GLY A 376 -10.69 -17.93 13.22
CA GLY A 376 -10.50 -17.46 14.60
C GLY A 376 -9.90 -16.06 14.66
N THR A 377 -10.15 -15.39 15.78
CA THR A 377 -9.69 -14.01 16.00
C THR A 377 -8.16 -13.95 16.07
N ALA A 378 -7.58 -13.02 15.31
CA ALA A 378 -6.15 -12.73 15.23
C ALA A 378 -5.80 -11.33 15.78
N GLY A 379 -6.68 -10.74 16.55
CA GLY A 379 -6.52 -9.42 17.16
C GLY A 379 -7.60 -8.45 16.74
N THR A 380 -7.30 -7.16 16.80
CA THR A 380 -8.24 -6.09 16.45
C THR A 380 -7.56 -5.03 15.58
N TRP A 381 -8.35 -4.24 14.87
CA TRP A 381 -7.89 -3.09 14.09
C TRP A 381 -8.85 -1.91 14.28
N PRO A 382 -8.72 -1.12 15.33
CA PRO A 382 -9.68 -0.06 15.69
C PRO A 382 -9.63 1.17 14.78
N ASN A 383 -8.59 1.33 13.97
CA ASN A 383 -8.49 2.44 13.02
C ASN A 383 -9.23 2.09 11.72
N THR A 384 -10.47 2.55 11.60
CA THR A 384 -11.33 2.33 10.43
C THR A 384 -11.17 3.39 9.35
N GLY A 385 -10.39 4.45 9.59
CA GLY A 385 -10.11 5.51 8.61
C GLY A 385 -8.93 5.22 7.68
N GLY A 386 -8.29 4.05 7.80
CA GLY A 386 -7.16 3.64 6.98
C GLY A 386 -7.21 2.15 6.65
N ASN A 387 -6.53 1.76 5.58
CA ASN A 387 -6.52 0.38 5.10
C ASN A 387 -5.72 -0.54 6.01
N ALA A 388 -6.33 -1.62 6.46
CA ALA A 388 -5.65 -2.69 7.18
C ALA A 388 -5.09 -3.73 6.20
N ASN A 389 -3.95 -3.44 5.57
CA ASN A 389 -3.29 -4.35 4.63
C ASN A 389 -2.57 -5.47 5.41
N ILE A 390 -3.32 -6.40 5.96
CA ILE A 390 -2.82 -7.46 6.82
C ILE A 390 -2.55 -8.70 5.97
N VAL A 391 -1.28 -8.99 5.72
CA VAL A 391 -0.84 -10.18 4.98
C VAL A 391 -0.47 -11.27 5.99
N PRO A 392 -1.12 -12.45 5.97
CA PRO A 392 -0.69 -13.55 6.82
C PRO A 392 0.65 -14.11 6.35
N MET A 393 1.57 -14.36 7.27
CA MET A 393 2.86 -14.97 6.96
C MET A 393 2.93 -16.39 7.49
N VAL A 394 3.39 -17.33 6.67
CA VAL A 394 3.59 -18.72 7.07
C VAL A 394 5.08 -19.03 7.13
N ALA A 395 5.56 -19.45 8.27
CA ALA A 395 6.94 -19.85 8.48
C ALA A 395 7.07 -20.86 9.61
N ASN A 396 7.98 -21.83 9.47
CA ASN A 396 8.32 -22.81 10.50
C ASN A 396 7.10 -23.53 11.11
N GLY A 397 6.13 -23.92 10.27
CA GLY A 397 4.91 -24.60 10.69
C GLY A 397 3.93 -23.74 11.51
N LYS A 398 4.08 -22.43 11.42
CA LYS A 398 3.21 -21.45 12.11
C LYS A 398 2.69 -20.40 11.15
N VAL A 399 1.57 -19.79 11.51
CA VAL A 399 0.99 -18.63 10.81
C VAL A 399 1.06 -17.42 11.73
N TYR A 400 1.58 -16.34 11.22
CA TYR A 400 1.76 -15.08 11.92
C TYR A 400 0.82 -14.04 11.33
N VAL A 401 0.05 -13.37 12.19
CA VAL A 401 -0.85 -12.28 11.82
C VAL A 401 -0.57 -11.07 12.69
N ALA A 402 -0.12 -9.99 12.07
CA ALA A 402 0.05 -8.72 12.75
C ALA A 402 -1.27 -7.94 12.72
N SER A 403 -1.70 -7.44 13.87
CA SER A 403 -2.85 -6.56 14.02
C SER A 403 -2.49 -5.35 14.88
N TYR A 404 -3.45 -4.55 15.31
CA TYR A 404 -3.15 -3.37 16.10
C TYR A 404 -2.45 -3.72 17.41
N ARG A 405 -1.16 -3.37 17.51
CA ARG A 405 -0.29 -3.61 18.69
C ARG A 405 -0.22 -5.08 19.12
N MET A 406 -0.51 -6.02 18.22
CA MET A 406 -0.52 -7.43 18.54
C MET A 406 0.05 -8.25 17.38
N LEU A 407 0.86 -9.26 17.69
CA LEU A 407 1.28 -10.33 16.80
C LEU A 407 0.66 -11.64 17.31
N SER A 408 -0.28 -12.19 16.55
CA SER A 408 -0.87 -13.49 16.83
C SER A 408 -0.13 -14.59 16.09
N VAL A 409 0.19 -15.67 16.79
CA VAL A 409 0.92 -16.82 16.25
C VAL A 409 0.06 -18.06 16.39
N PHE A 410 -0.28 -18.67 15.25
CA PHE A 410 -1.08 -19.89 15.18
C PHE A 410 -0.18 -21.07 14.83
N GLY A 411 -0.41 -22.21 15.46
CA GLY A 411 0.32 -23.43 15.20
C GLY A 411 -0.59 -24.65 15.34
N VAL A 412 -0.06 -25.83 14.96
CA VAL A 412 -0.77 -27.09 15.15
C VAL A 412 -0.80 -27.41 16.64
N ALA A 413 -1.97 -27.61 17.23
CA ALA A 413 -2.11 -28.11 18.59
C ALA A 413 -1.72 -29.59 18.60
N GLY A 414 -0.81 -29.98 19.50
CA GLY A 414 -0.12 -31.25 19.61
C GLY A 414 -0.85 -32.53 19.17
N THR A 415 -0.12 -33.60 19.05
CA THR A 415 -0.41 -34.91 18.41
C THR A 415 -1.82 -35.47 18.71
N GLY A 416 -2.79 -35.17 17.84
CA GLY A 416 -4.16 -35.71 17.83
C GLY A 416 -5.09 -34.78 17.12
N ASN A 417 -5.70 -35.18 16.04
CA ASN A 417 -6.62 -34.48 15.13
C ASN A 417 -6.54 -32.93 15.23
N ALA A 418 -5.53 -32.39 14.52
CA ALA A 418 -5.01 -31.07 14.77
C ALA A 418 -6.04 -29.96 14.47
N LEU A 419 -6.64 -29.44 15.49
CA LEU A 419 -7.22 -28.11 15.44
C LEU A 419 -6.10 -27.08 15.57
N ILE A 420 -6.05 -26.10 14.67
CA ILE A 420 -5.17 -24.94 14.77
C ILE A 420 -5.63 -24.16 16.01
N SER A 421 -4.71 -23.91 16.94
CA SER A 421 -4.99 -23.04 18.08
C SER A 421 -4.02 -21.87 18.10
N ALA A 422 -4.45 -20.73 18.58
CA ALA A 422 -3.57 -19.61 18.89
C ALA A 422 -2.60 -20.05 19.99
N SER A 423 -1.35 -20.38 19.63
CA SER A 423 -0.37 -20.91 20.56
C SER A 423 0.37 -19.83 21.34
N GLN A 424 0.35 -18.60 20.85
CA GLN A 424 1.01 -17.48 21.49
C GLN A 424 0.42 -16.16 20.99
N VAL A 425 0.06 -15.27 21.91
CA VAL A 425 -0.28 -13.88 21.62
C VAL A 425 0.83 -13.01 22.19
N VAL A 426 1.64 -12.45 21.33
CA VAL A 426 2.64 -11.46 21.75
C VAL A 426 1.99 -10.09 21.67
N ARG A 427 1.64 -9.52 22.80
CA ARG A 427 1.22 -8.13 22.90
C ARG A 427 2.48 -7.27 22.90
N LEU A 428 2.63 -6.43 21.90
CA LEU A 428 3.64 -5.40 21.94
C LEU A 428 3.27 -4.45 23.09
N ALA A 429 4.21 -4.26 24.02
CA ALA A 429 4.04 -3.23 25.03
C ALA A 429 3.72 -1.92 24.29
N ALA A 430 2.70 -1.21 24.76
CA ALA A 430 2.48 0.13 24.27
C ALA A 430 3.81 0.88 24.45
N PRO A 431 4.38 1.54 23.44
CA PRO A 431 5.43 2.51 23.70
C PRO A 431 4.89 3.39 24.82
N ALA A 432 5.74 3.72 25.80
CA ALA A 432 5.36 4.60 26.91
C ALA A 432 4.55 5.73 26.28
N GLN A 433 3.29 5.87 26.70
CA GLN A 433 2.30 6.68 26.00
C GLN A 433 2.95 8.03 25.69
N PRO A 434 3.11 8.43 24.41
CA PRO A 434 3.34 9.84 24.14
C PRO A 434 2.17 10.53 24.80
N ALA A 435 2.44 11.58 25.56
CA ALA A 435 1.42 12.39 26.23
C ALA A 435 0.21 12.48 25.32
N ALA A 436 -0.98 12.13 25.80
CA ALA A 436 -2.21 11.84 25.06
C ALA A 436 -2.27 12.60 23.75
N SER A 437 -2.44 11.88 22.63
CA SER A 437 -2.45 12.53 21.30
C SER A 437 -3.38 13.72 21.35
N PRO A 438 -2.94 14.92 21.01
CA PRO A 438 -3.73 16.13 21.20
C PRO A 438 -5.06 15.96 20.48
N HIS A 439 -6.16 16.23 21.17
CA HIS A 439 -7.48 16.21 20.59
C HIS A 439 -7.53 17.21 19.43
N GLN A 440 -8.14 16.83 18.33
CA GLN A 440 -8.31 17.69 17.17
C GLN A 440 -9.77 18.07 17.03
N ILE A 441 -10.05 19.37 17.00
CA ILE A 441 -11.39 19.94 16.86
C ILE A 441 -11.44 20.80 15.61
N SER A 442 -12.38 20.51 14.71
CA SER A 442 -12.67 21.33 13.56
C SER A 442 -14.08 21.90 13.66
N GLY A 443 -14.25 23.16 13.30
CA GLY A 443 -15.55 23.83 13.37
C GLY A 443 -15.46 25.30 12.99
N PHE A 444 -16.50 26.07 13.34
CA PHE A 444 -16.55 27.49 13.08
C PHE A 444 -16.42 28.27 14.39
N VAL A 445 -15.66 29.34 14.38
CA VAL A 445 -15.54 30.27 15.52
C VAL A 445 -16.89 30.92 15.79
N ARG A 446 -17.36 30.84 17.03
CA ARG A 446 -18.59 31.48 17.49
C ARG A 446 -18.35 32.69 18.34
N GLU A 447 -17.31 32.64 19.17
CA GLU A 447 -16.99 33.70 20.11
C GLU A 447 -15.47 33.77 20.32
N ILE A 448 -14.95 34.97 20.51
CA ILE A 448 -13.55 35.22 20.85
C ILE A 448 -13.53 36.15 22.06
N SER A 449 -12.85 35.73 23.14
CA SER A 449 -12.69 36.49 24.36
C SER A 449 -11.23 36.35 24.88
N GLY A 450 -10.42 37.34 24.56
CA GLY A 450 -8.99 37.32 24.86
C GLY A 450 -8.27 36.17 24.15
N THR A 451 -7.66 35.27 24.92
CA THR A 451 -6.99 34.07 24.40
C THR A 451 -7.95 32.87 24.24
N ARG A 452 -9.23 33.02 24.58
CA ARG A 452 -10.22 31.94 24.48
C ARG A 452 -11.12 32.11 23.28
N VAL A 453 -11.36 30.98 22.60
CA VAL A 453 -12.22 30.88 21.42
C VAL A 453 -13.24 29.78 21.65
N VAL A 454 -14.52 30.06 21.35
CA VAL A 454 -15.56 29.02 21.30
C VAL A 454 -15.71 28.55 19.87
N ILE A 455 -15.50 27.26 19.64
CA ILE A 455 -15.68 26.62 18.34
C ILE A 455 -16.97 25.80 18.38
N GLN A 456 -17.83 25.97 17.40
CA GLN A 456 -18.94 25.06 17.14
C GLN A 456 -18.48 23.97 16.18
N ALA A 457 -18.33 22.75 16.69
CA ALA A 457 -18.01 21.56 15.93
C ALA A 457 -19.18 21.15 15.00
N ARG A 458 -18.90 20.30 14.01
CA ARG A 458 -19.91 19.86 13.03
C ARG A 458 -21.07 19.07 13.64
N ASP A 459 -20.87 18.43 14.78
CA ASP A 459 -21.91 17.72 15.57
C ASP A 459 -22.79 18.68 16.40
N GLY A 460 -22.59 19.99 16.27
CA GLY A 460 -23.32 21.02 16.98
C GLY A 460 -22.80 21.35 18.38
N LYS A 461 -21.82 20.62 18.90
CA LYS A 461 -21.23 20.91 20.22
C LYS A 461 -20.40 22.19 20.17
N GLN A 462 -20.46 22.92 21.26
CA GLN A 462 -19.58 24.07 21.49
C GLN A 462 -18.42 23.65 22.39
N ILE A 463 -17.20 24.00 21.95
CA ILE A 463 -15.96 23.63 22.61
C ILE A 463 -15.17 24.90 22.86
N THR A 464 -14.84 25.14 24.12
CA THR A 464 -13.95 26.24 24.49
C THR A 464 -12.50 25.81 24.28
N VAL A 465 -11.75 26.63 23.57
CA VAL A 465 -10.33 26.44 23.25
C VAL A 465 -9.54 27.58 23.84
N ASP A 466 -8.52 27.30 24.61
CA ASP A 466 -7.57 28.29 25.12
C ASP A 466 -6.32 28.30 24.25
N LEU A 467 -6.00 29.47 23.71
CA LEU A 467 -4.90 29.69 22.76
C LEU A 467 -3.64 30.26 23.42
N THR A 468 -3.61 30.38 24.75
CA THR A 468 -2.50 31.02 25.47
C THR A 468 -1.16 30.42 25.10
N GLU A 469 -1.05 29.10 25.05
CA GLU A 469 0.17 28.39 24.66
C GLU A 469 0.50 28.60 23.17
N THR A 470 -0.50 28.50 22.30
CA THR A 470 -0.35 28.73 20.85
C THR A 470 0.20 30.12 20.54
N ILE A 471 -0.32 31.15 21.23
CA ILE A 471 0.07 32.55 21.02
C ILE A 471 1.49 32.80 21.57
N SER A 472 1.88 32.14 22.66
CA SER A 472 3.22 32.33 23.26
C SER A 472 4.36 31.77 22.39
N HIS A 473 4.07 30.80 21.53
CA HIS A 473 5.07 30.13 20.71
C HIS A 473 5.03 30.47 19.23
N HIS A 474 3.99 31.15 18.73
CA HIS A 474 3.81 31.43 17.30
C HIS A 474 3.25 32.83 17.07
N ALA A 475 3.72 33.50 16.04
CA ALA A 475 3.24 34.84 15.67
C ALA A 475 1.77 34.81 15.21
N ALA A 476 0.95 35.64 15.85
CA ALA A 476 -0.40 36.09 15.47
C ALA A 476 -1.37 35.01 14.93
N VAL A 477 -2.16 34.44 15.82
CA VAL A 477 -3.37 33.71 15.44
C VAL A 477 -4.39 34.75 14.93
N GLN A 478 -4.68 34.73 13.62
CA GLN A 478 -5.73 35.55 13.03
C GLN A 478 -6.95 34.66 12.77
N ALA A 479 -8.01 34.84 13.52
CA ALA A 479 -9.30 34.24 13.26
C ALA A 479 -10.41 35.19 13.71
N GLY A 480 -11.47 35.27 12.92
CA GLY A 480 -12.68 36.02 13.20
C GLY A 480 -13.86 35.13 13.53
N VAL A 481 -14.91 35.69 14.12
CA VAL A 481 -16.19 34.97 14.31
C VAL A 481 -16.76 34.57 12.94
N GLY A 482 -17.10 33.28 12.80
CA GLY A 482 -17.55 32.68 11.55
C GLY A 482 -16.44 31.96 10.75
N ASP A 483 -15.20 32.15 11.10
CA ASP A 483 -14.09 31.48 10.39
C ASP A 483 -14.04 29.99 10.65
N PRO A 484 -13.78 29.18 9.61
CA PRO A 484 -13.51 27.77 9.78
C PRO A 484 -12.12 27.56 10.36
N VAL A 485 -12.02 26.80 11.44
CA VAL A 485 -10.77 26.62 12.18
C VAL A 485 -10.55 25.16 12.57
N LEU A 486 -9.28 24.83 12.79
CA LEU A 486 -8.80 23.57 13.32
C LEU A 486 -7.93 23.83 14.55
N ALA A 487 -8.34 23.32 15.70
CA ALA A 487 -7.59 23.40 16.94
C ALA A 487 -7.08 22.02 17.35
N ARG A 488 -5.83 21.93 17.83
CA ARG A 488 -5.26 20.73 18.41
C ARG A 488 -4.72 21.02 19.81
N GLY A 489 -4.97 20.14 20.75
CA GLY A 489 -4.52 20.32 22.13
C GLY A 489 -5.05 19.24 23.05
N ASN A 490 -4.83 19.40 24.36
CA ASN A 490 -5.32 18.49 25.37
C ASN A 490 -6.39 19.17 26.21
N TYR A 491 -7.41 18.45 26.61
CA TYR A 491 -8.41 18.96 27.55
C TYR A 491 -7.82 19.06 28.95
N ASP A 492 -8.10 20.19 29.61
CA ASP A 492 -7.85 20.33 31.04
C ASP A 492 -8.97 19.70 31.89
N GLN A 493 -8.86 19.84 33.22
CA GLN A 493 -9.82 19.29 34.17
C GLN A 493 -11.22 19.95 34.07
N ASP A 494 -11.30 21.14 33.51
CA ASP A 494 -12.53 21.91 33.31
C ASP A 494 -13.17 21.69 31.93
N GLY A 495 -12.57 20.81 31.10
CA GLY A 495 -13.03 20.48 29.75
C GLY A 495 -12.72 21.56 28.71
N VAL A 496 -11.75 22.44 28.96
CA VAL A 496 -11.25 23.43 28.01
C VAL A 496 -10.08 22.81 27.23
N LEU A 497 -10.11 22.92 25.90
CA LEU A 497 -9.02 22.47 25.04
C LEU A 497 -7.85 23.46 25.11
N GLN A 498 -6.76 23.07 25.75
CA GLN A 498 -5.51 23.82 25.76
C GLN A 498 -4.80 23.60 24.43
N ALA A 499 -4.92 24.57 23.51
CA ALA A 499 -4.45 24.38 22.14
C ALA A 499 -2.93 24.58 22.01
N THR A 500 -2.28 23.57 21.45
CA THR A 500 -0.87 23.64 21.03
C THR A 500 -0.72 24.07 19.58
N SER A 501 -1.80 24.01 18.79
CA SER A 501 -1.89 24.61 17.45
C SER A 501 -3.31 25.04 17.10
N PHE A 502 -3.41 26.12 16.34
CA PHE A 502 -4.68 26.69 15.87
C PHE A 502 -4.49 27.21 14.44
N LEU A 503 -5.25 26.67 13.51
CA LEU A 503 -5.11 26.94 12.09
C LEU A 503 -6.44 27.39 11.48
N HIS A 504 -6.38 28.30 10.52
CA HIS A 504 -7.51 28.64 9.69
C HIS A 504 -7.75 27.48 8.72
N ALA A 505 -8.92 26.85 8.77
CA ALA A 505 -9.29 25.80 7.82
C ALA A 505 -9.76 26.45 6.51
N LYS A 506 -9.14 26.10 5.38
CA LYS A 506 -9.67 26.54 4.07
C LYS A 506 -11.07 25.94 3.88
N PRO A 507 -12.06 26.72 3.38
CA PRO A 507 -13.36 26.18 3.08
C PRO A 507 -13.22 25.11 1.98
N GLN A 508 -13.71 23.91 2.25
CA GLN A 508 -13.90 22.91 1.21
C GLN A 508 -15.03 23.36 0.29
N PRO A 509 -14.91 23.21 -1.03
CA PRO A 509 -16.01 23.51 -1.92
C PRO A 509 -17.19 22.58 -1.58
N VAL A 510 -18.34 23.18 -1.29
CA VAL A 510 -19.59 22.44 -1.13
C VAL A 510 -20.01 21.97 -2.50
N LEU A 511 -19.86 20.68 -2.78
CA LEU A 511 -20.48 20.06 -3.94
C LEU A 511 -22.00 20.03 -3.71
N TRP A 512 -22.70 20.93 -4.34
CA TRP A 512 -24.14 20.86 -4.50
C TRP A 512 -24.46 19.79 -5.53
N GLY A 513 -24.83 18.60 -5.06
CA GLY A 513 -25.52 17.63 -5.92
C GLY A 513 -26.94 18.12 -6.19
N PRO A 514 -27.46 18.00 -7.42
CA PRO A 514 -28.85 18.28 -7.68
C PRO A 514 -29.74 17.24 -7.02
N ASP A 515 -30.77 17.71 -6.32
CA ASP A 515 -31.87 16.89 -5.83
C ASP A 515 -32.45 16.02 -6.95
N ARG A 516 -32.43 14.68 -6.76
CA ARG A 516 -33.54 13.76 -7.05
C ARG A 516 -33.29 12.37 -6.45
#